data_85ad350e24ddbec926faa808671d157c
#
_entry.id   85ad350e24ddbec926faa808671d157c
#
_cell.length_a   1.000
_cell.length_b   1.000
_cell.length_c   1.000
_cell.angle_alpha   90.00
_cell.angle_beta   90.00
_cell.angle_gamma   90.00
#
_symmetry.space_group_name_H-M   'P 1'
#
loop_
_entity.id
_entity.type
_entity.pdbx_description
1 polymer ?
#
loop_
_entity_poly.entity_id
_entity_poly.type
_entity_poly.pdbx_seq_one_letter_code
_entity_poly.pdbx_strand_id
1 'polypeptide(L)'
;MHYIKFIMKNIVFSLIKYLYYFSFTAMIILYLFPGSLIGFLLYEDFARQPDLIANPIGTSINHALAFLYLSLLGFIKYFHKKKLLQILIYFACLSIVLELSHFLIPNRSFQLSDLFGNLIGTSFSFFIVIFYQQLKRRF
;
A
#
# COMPACT_ATOMS: atom_id res chain seq x y z
N MET A 1 -35.84 3.05 6.55
CA MET A 1 -34.77 3.24 5.56
C MET A 1 -33.49 3.89 6.13
N HIS A 2 -33.55 4.87 7.03
CA HIS A 2 -32.37 5.52 7.65
C HIS A 2 -31.53 4.57 8.53
N TYR A 3 -32.17 3.70 9.32
CA TYR A 3 -31.51 2.74 10.20
C TYR A 3 -30.67 1.70 9.45
N ILE A 4 -31.19 1.17 8.33
CA ILE A 4 -30.47 0.21 7.49
C ILE A 4 -29.23 0.87 6.85
N LYS A 5 -29.33 2.12 6.36
CA LYS A 5 -28.18 2.87 5.83
C LYS A 5 -27.11 3.12 6.87
N PHE A 6 -27.49 3.39 8.13
CA PHE A 6 -26.56 3.59 9.23
C PHE A 6 -25.81 2.30 9.58
N ILE A 7 -26.52 1.15 9.68
CA ILE A 7 -25.90 -0.14 9.96
C ILE A 7 -24.94 -0.52 8.83
N MET A 8 -25.37 -0.43 7.56
CA MET A 8 -24.51 -0.73 6.41
C MET A 8 -23.24 0.12 6.39
N LYS A 9 -23.34 1.42 6.68
CA LYS A 9 -22.18 2.31 6.75
C LYS A 9 -21.18 1.84 7.82
N ASN A 10 -21.65 1.44 9.00
CA ASN A 10 -20.80 0.97 10.08
C ASN A 10 -20.13 -0.38 9.74
N ILE A 11 -20.84 -1.30 9.11
CA ILE A 11 -20.30 -2.59 8.65
C ILE A 11 -19.21 -2.35 7.61
N VAL A 12 -19.47 -1.55 6.58
CA VAL A 12 -18.50 -1.24 5.53
C VAL A 12 -17.24 -0.59 6.12
N PHE A 13 -17.41 0.36 7.05
CA PHE A 13 -16.28 1.01 7.69
C PHE A 13 -15.45 0.04 8.54
N SER A 14 -16.11 -0.87 9.26
CA SER A 14 -15.43 -1.92 10.02
C SER A 14 -14.67 -2.88 9.12
N LEU A 15 -15.26 -3.31 8.00
CA LEU A 15 -14.60 -4.16 7.01
C LEU A 15 -13.34 -3.49 6.44
N ILE A 16 -13.42 -2.21 6.05
CA ILE A 16 -12.27 -1.44 5.56
C ILE A 16 -11.18 -1.36 6.63
N LYS A 17 -11.55 -1.16 7.89
CA LYS A 17 -10.60 -1.11 9.01
C LYS A 17 -9.85 -2.45 9.17
N TYR A 18 -10.56 -3.57 9.17
CA TYR A 18 -9.93 -4.89 9.29
C TYR A 18 -9.10 -5.24 8.05
N LEU A 19 -9.60 -4.93 6.86
CA LEU A 19 -8.87 -5.11 5.61
C LEU A 19 -7.56 -4.31 5.61
N TYR A 20 -7.60 -3.06 6.07
CA TYR A 20 -6.40 -2.24 6.20
C TYR A 20 -5.35 -2.88 7.13
N TYR A 21 -5.74 -3.32 8.32
CA TYR A 21 -4.78 -3.90 9.26
C TYR A 21 -4.23 -5.25 8.75
N PHE A 22 -5.10 -6.08 8.17
CA PHE A 22 -4.67 -7.34 7.57
C PHE A 22 -3.66 -7.10 6.45
N SER A 23 -4.00 -6.21 5.49
CA SER A 23 -3.12 -5.87 4.37
C SER A 23 -1.82 -5.22 4.81
N PHE A 24 -1.87 -4.35 5.83
CA PHE A 24 -0.69 -3.73 6.42
C PHE A 24 0.26 -4.78 7.00
N THR A 25 -0.28 -5.71 7.82
CA THR A 25 0.52 -6.78 8.42
C THR A 25 1.10 -7.71 7.34
N ALA A 26 0.28 -8.11 6.36
CA ALA A 26 0.72 -8.93 5.25
C ALA A 26 1.85 -8.25 4.45
N MET A 27 1.71 -6.95 4.16
CA MET A 27 2.75 -6.19 3.46
C MET A 27 4.05 -6.14 4.27
N ILE A 28 4.00 -5.87 5.58
CA ILE A 28 5.18 -5.87 6.43
C ILE A 28 5.88 -7.23 6.40
N ILE A 29 5.13 -8.33 6.50
CA ILE A 29 5.68 -9.69 6.42
C ILE A 29 6.36 -9.89 5.06
N LEU A 30 5.70 -9.55 3.95
CA LEU A 30 6.26 -9.73 2.60
C LEU A 30 7.52 -8.88 2.36
N TYR A 31 7.57 -7.65 2.89
CA TYR A 31 8.74 -6.77 2.76
C TYR A 31 9.94 -7.24 3.59
N LEU A 32 9.69 -7.71 4.82
CA LEU A 32 10.75 -8.11 5.74
C LEU A 32 11.14 -9.59 5.59
N PHE A 33 10.45 -10.34 4.73
CA PHE A 33 10.78 -11.75 4.51
C PHE A 33 12.10 -11.87 3.73
N PRO A 34 13.02 -12.75 4.16
CA PRO A 34 14.27 -12.98 3.44
C PRO A 34 14.03 -13.68 2.10
N GLY A 35 14.22 -12.96 1.00
CA GLY A 35 13.88 -13.39 -0.34
C GLY A 35 12.43 -13.07 -0.72
N SER A 36 11.86 -13.83 -1.66
CA SER A 36 10.50 -13.66 -2.17
C SER A 36 9.58 -14.77 -1.70
N LEU A 37 8.73 -14.48 -0.70
CA LEU A 37 7.72 -15.45 -0.26
C LEU A 37 6.72 -15.78 -1.39
N ILE A 38 6.33 -14.78 -2.19
CA ILE A 38 5.43 -14.98 -3.33
C ILE A 38 6.14 -15.78 -4.43
N GLY A 39 7.44 -15.52 -4.65
CA GLY A 39 8.24 -16.32 -5.59
C GLY A 39 8.35 -17.78 -5.18
N PHE A 40 8.54 -18.04 -3.90
CA PHE A 40 8.52 -19.40 -3.38
C PHE A 40 7.17 -20.11 -3.61
N LEU A 41 6.07 -19.43 -3.29
CA LEU A 41 4.73 -20.01 -3.46
C LEU A 41 4.36 -20.27 -4.93
N LEU A 42 4.86 -19.48 -5.86
CA LEU A 42 4.52 -19.60 -7.30
C LEU A 42 5.54 -20.45 -8.07
N TYR A 43 6.80 -20.44 -7.68
CA TYR A 43 7.91 -20.99 -8.46
C TYR A 43 8.83 -21.93 -7.66
N GLU A 44 8.54 -22.14 -6.36
CA GLU A 44 9.39 -22.88 -5.41
C GLU A 44 10.81 -22.29 -5.28
N ASP A 45 10.95 -20.98 -5.56
CA ASP A 45 12.23 -20.28 -5.59
C ASP A 45 12.15 -18.95 -4.83
N PHE A 46 12.87 -18.84 -3.71
CA PHE A 46 12.95 -17.62 -2.90
C PHE A 46 13.72 -16.48 -3.56
N ALA A 47 14.57 -16.77 -4.53
CA ALA A 47 15.33 -15.74 -5.25
C ALA A 47 14.50 -15.08 -6.35
N ARG A 48 13.47 -15.77 -6.85
CA ARG A 48 12.63 -15.28 -7.95
C ARG A 48 11.51 -14.38 -7.44
N GLN A 49 11.44 -13.15 -7.96
CA GLN A 49 10.30 -12.28 -7.73
C GLN A 49 9.35 -12.32 -8.93
N PRO A 50 8.03 -12.42 -8.71
CA PRO A 50 7.07 -12.33 -9.81
C PRO A 50 7.00 -10.89 -10.32
N ASP A 51 7.17 -10.72 -11.63
CA ASP A 51 7.03 -9.44 -12.32
C ASP A 51 5.63 -9.35 -12.93
N LEU A 52 4.82 -8.36 -12.54
CA LEU A 52 3.53 -8.10 -13.17
C LEU A 52 3.68 -7.53 -14.57
N ILE A 53 4.75 -6.79 -14.81
CA ILE A 53 5.13 -6.25 -16.13
C ILE A 53 6.60 -6.53 -16.33
N ALA A 54 6.93 -7.16 -17.47
CA ALA A 54 8.32 -7.42 -17.85
C ALA A 54 9.09 -6.11 -18.08
N ASN A 55 10.42 -6.15 -17.87
CA ASN A 55 11.36 -5.02 -18.06
C ASN A 55 10.91 -3.96 -19.09
N PRO A 56 11.20 -2.66 -18.88
CA PRO A 56 12.25 -2.13 -17.98
C PRO A 56 11.79 -1.75 -16.56
N ILE A 57 10.51 -1.90 -16.22
CA ILE A 57 9.96 -1.40 -14.95
C ILE A 57 10.08 -2.46 -13.84
N GLY A 58 10.15 -3.77 -14.24
CA GLY A 58 10.42 -4.88 -13.34
C GLY A 58 9.53 -4.91 -12.09
N THR A 59 10.14 -5.25 -10.95
CA THR A 59 9.45 -5.35 -9.65
C THR A 59 8.93 -4.02 -9.11
N SER A 60 9.43 -2.87 -9.58
CA SER A 60 9.03 -1.54 -9.08
C SER A 60 7.54 -1.24 -9.28
N ILE A 61 6.89 -1.85 -10.29
CA ILE A 61 5.44 -1.73 -10.47
C ILE A 61 4.67 -2.47 -9.37
N ASN A 62 5.19 -3.61 -8.90
CA ASN A 62 4.58 -4.36 -7.81
C ASN A 62 4.58 -3.52 -6.53
N HIS A 63 5.68 -2.83 -6.27
CA HIS A 63 5.86 -1.91 -5.16
C HIS A 63 4.88 -0.72 -5.27
N ALA A 64 4.78 -0.12 -6.46
CA ALA A 64 3.84 0.98 -6.71
C ALA A 64 2.38 0.55 -6.46
N LEU A 65 1.97 -0.61 -6.95
CA LEU A 65 0.60 -1.12 -6.77
C LEU A 65 0.32 -1.50 -5.31
N ALA A 66 1.28 -2.12 -4.62
CA ALA A 66 1.14 -2.47 -3.21
C ALA A 66 0.95 -1.21 -2.33
N PHE A 67 1.77 -0.18 -2.55
CA PHE A 67 1.66 1.08 -1.81
C PHE A 67 0.44 1.91 -2.23
N LEU A 68 0.05 1.89 -3.52
CA LEU A 68 -1.20 2.48 -3.97
C LEU A 68 -2.39 1.88 -3.21
N TYR A 69 -2.49 0.56 -3.20
CA TYR A 69 -3.58 -0.16 -2.54
C TYR A 69 -3.61 0.12 -1.04
N LEU A 70 -2.47 -0.07 -0.35
CA LEU A 70 -2.42 0.06 1.10
C LEU A 70 -2.65 1.50 1.56
N SER A 71 -2.03 2.49 0.90
CA SER A 71 -2.23 3.89 1.24
C SER A 71 -3.65 4.35 0.94
N LEU A 72 -4.28 3.86 -0.13
CA LEU A 72 -5.69 4.14 -0.42
C LEU A 72 -6.61 3.64 0.70
N LEU A 73 -6.42 2.42 1.18
CA LEU A 73 -7.13 1.90 2.36
C LEU A 73 -6.89 2.77 3.60
N GLY A 74 -5.65 3.20 3.82
CA GLY A 74 -5.27 4.10 4.90
C GLY A 74 -5.99 5.46 4.80
N PHE A 75 -6.02 6.08 3.62
CA PHE A 75 -6.73 7.33 3.39
C PHE A 75 -8.24 7.19 3.62
N ILE A 76 -8.85 6.11 3.13
CA ILE A 76 -10.29 5.86 3.35
C ILE A 76 -10.59 5.67 4.83
N LYS A 77 -9.79 4.86 5.54
CA LYS A 77 -9.94 4.62 6.98
C LYS A 77 -9.88 5.90 7.81
N TYR A 78 -8.99 6.83 7.46
CA TYR A 78 -8.78 8.08 8.19
C TYR A 78 -9.42 9.30 7.53
N PHE A 79 -10.25 9.09 6.52
CA PHE A 79 -10.87 10.13 5.70
C PHE A 79 -11.55 11.25 6.52
N HIS A 80 -12.25 10.88 7.59
CA HIS A 80 -12.97 11.84 8.44
C HIS A 80 -12.08 12.65 9.39
N LYS A 81 -10.81 12.29 9.53
CA LYS A 81 -9.91 12.93 10.51
C LYS A 81 -9.20 14.18 9.98
N LYS A 82 -9.46 14.60 8.73
CA LYS A 82 -8.79 15.75 8.06
C LYS A 82 -7.25 15.72 8.13
N LYS A 83 -6.67 14.51 8.19
CA LYS A 83 -5.23 14.30 8.39
C LYS A 83 -4.53 13.74 7.14
N LEU A 84 -5.03 14.08 5.95
CA LEU A 84 -4.53 13.47 4.71
C LEU A 84 -3.02 13.65 4.51
N LEU A 85 -2.50 14.85 4.80
CA LEU A 85 -1.06 15.11 4.69
C LEU A 85 -0.25 14.25 5.68
N GLN A 86 -0.74 14.09 6.90
CA GLN A 86 -0.07 13.24 7.91
C GLN A 86 -0.03 11.78 7.46
N ILE A 87 -1.08 11.30 6.82
CA ILE A 87 -1.14 9.94 6.28
C ILE A 87 -0.18 9.79 5.09
N LEU A 88 -0.10 10.79 4.21
CA LEU A 88 0.86 10.82 3.11
C LEU A 88 2.30 10.72 3.66
N ILE A 89 2.65 11.56 4.62
CA ILE A 89 3.98 11.56 5.26
C ILE A 89 4.25 10.21 5.93
N TYR A 90 3.26 9.65 6.63
CA TYR A 90 3.40 8.33 7.26
C TYR A 90 3.76 7.24 6.25
N PHE A 91 3.04 7.15 5.12
CA PHE A 91 3.34 6.15 4.10
C PHE A 91 4.66 6.41 3.37
N ALA A 92 5.03 7.68 3.16
CA ALA A 92 6.33 8.03 2.60
C ALA A 92 7.48 7.61 3.55
N CYS A 93 7.37 7.90 4.84
CA CYS A 93 8.36 7.45 5.83
C CYS A 93 8.40 5.92 5.94
N LEU A 94 7.24 5.26 5.94
CA LEU A 94 7.15 3.80 5.96
C LEU A 94 7.85 3.19 4.75
N SER A 95 7.64 3.74 3.56
CA SER A 95 8.30 3.31 2.32
C SER A 95 9.83 3.38 2.43
N ILE A 96 10.35 4.50 2.95
CA ILE A 96 11.80 4.69 3.15
C ILE A 96 12.34 3.66 4.15
N VAL A 97 11.67 3.48 5.29
CA VAL A 97 12.11 2.55 6.34
C VAL A 97 12.11 1.10 5.82
N LEU A 98 11.06 0.69 5.13
CA LEU A 98 10.97 -0.66 4.58
C LEU A 98 12.04 -0.92 3.52
N GLU A 99 12.27 0.04 2.63
CA GLU A 99 13.29 -0.12 1.59
C GLU A 99 14.71 -0.12 2.17
N LEU A 100 14.99 0.75 3.15
CA LEU A 100 16.27 0.73 3.86
C LEU A 100 16.49 -0.56 4.66
N SER A 101 15.42 -1.19 5.16
CA SER A 101 15.54 -2.46 5.87
C SER A 101 16.09 -3.59 5.00
N HIS A 102 15.97 -3.50 3.67
CA HIS A 102 16.54 -4.47 2.73
C HIS A 102 18.07 -4.57 2.80
N PHE A 103 18.77 -3.56 3.31
CA PHE A 103 20.21 -3.67 3.59
C PHE A 103 20.54 -4.69 4.71
N LEU A 104 19.59 -4.98 5.59
CA LEU A 104 19.77 -5.86 6.75
C LEU A 104 19.18 -7.25 6.53
N ILE A 105 18.41 -7.44 5.46
CA ILE A 105 17.66 -8.68 5.22
C ILE A 105 18.42 -9.55 4.20
N PRO A 106 18.73 -10.82 4.52
CA PRO A 106 19.36 -11.73 3.59
C PRO A 106 18.52 -11.90 2.30
N ASN A 107 19.20 -12.03 1.18
CA ASN A 107 18.59 -12.20 -0.17
C ASN A 107 17.69 -11.03 -0.60
N ARG A 108 17.87 -9.84 0.01
CA ARG A 108 17.23 -8.59 -0.39
C ARG A 108 18.31 -7.55 -0.72
N SER A 109 17.99 -6.65 -1.62
CA SER A 109 18.84 -5.51 -1.95
C SER A 109 18.01 -4.23 -1.98
N PHE A 110 18.55 -3.15 -1.46
CA PHE A 110 17.95 -1.83 -1.62
C PHE A 110 17.90 -1.47 -3.10
N GLN A 111 16.74 -1.04 -3.57
CA GLN A 111 16.54 -0.58 -4.94
C GLN A 111 15.84 0.77 -4.96
N LEU A 112 16.54 1.77 -5.48
CA LEU A 112 15.99 3.13 -5.58
C LEU A 112 14.72 3.18 -6.44
N SER A 113 14.64 2.33 -7.47
CA SER A 113 13.45 2.17 -8.31
C SER A 113 12.22 1.71 -7.52
N ASP A 114 12.40 0.81 -6.56
CA ASP A 114 11.32 0.29 -5.72
C ASP A 114 10.84 1.33 -4.71
N LEU A 115 11.79 2.10 -4.15
CA LEU A 115 11.46 3.27 -3.33
C LEU A 115 10.62 4.30 -4.11
N PHE A 116 11.02 4.63 -5.35
CA PHE A 116 10.24 5.52 -6.20
C PHE A 116 8.86 4.92 -6.55
N GLY A 117 8.78 3.62 -6.82
CA GLY A 117 7.51 2.91 -7.01
C GLY A 117 6.56 3.11 -5.82
N ASN A 118 7.04 2.87 -4.61
CA ASN A 118 6.29 3.06 -3.36
C ASN A 118 5.77 4.50 -3.22
N LEU A 119 6.63 5.49 -3.45
CA LEU A 119 6.27 6.91 -3.35
C LEU A 119 5.27 7.34 -4.42
N ILE A 120 5.41 6.85 -5.65
CA ILE A 120 4.47 7.10 -6.75
C ILE A 120 3.10 6.51 -6.40
N GLY A 121 3.05 5.25 -5.96
CA GLY A 121 1.80 4.60 -5.56
C GLY A 121 1.08 5.36 -4.43
N THR A 122 1.83 5.77 -3.40
CA THR A 122 1.29 6.57 -2.29
C THR A 122 0.77 7.93 -2.76
N SER A 123 1.54 8.62 -3.60
CA SER A 123 1.15 9.96 -4.12
C SER A 123 -0.09 9.86 -4.99
N PHE A 124 -0.18 8.83 -5.82
CA PHE A 124 -1.34 8.63 -6.69
C PHE A 124 -2.63 8.38 -5.88
N SER A 125 -2.57 7.56 -4.82
CA SER A 125 -3.71 7.36 -3.92
C SER A 125 -4.13 8.65 -3.21
N PHE A 126 -3.18 9.51 -2.82
CA PHE A 126 -3.46 10.81 -2.23
C PHE A 126 -4.22 11.72 -3.20
N PHE A 127 -3.79 11.80 -4.46
CA PHE A 127 -4.49 12.58 -5.48
C PHE A 127 -5.90 12.06 -5.76
N ILE A 128 -6.11 10.74 -5.82
CA ILE A 128 -7.44 10.14 -5.97
C ILE A 128 -8.37 10.62 -4.85
N VAL A 129 -7.89 10.59 -3.60
CA VAL A 129 -8.71 10.96 -2.43
C VAL A 129 -8.99 12.47 -2.41
N ILE A 130 -8.03 13.32 -2.74
CA ILE A 130 -8.25 14.78 -2.86
C ILE A 130 -9.28 15.07 -3.95
N PHE A 131 -9.12 14.47 -5.13
CA PHE A 131 -10.05 14.65 -6.24
C PHE A 131 -11.47 14.24 -5.86
N TYR A 132 -11.62 13.09 -5.21
CA TYR A 132 -12.92 12.66 -4.68
C TYR A 132 -13.51 13.66 -3.68
N GLN A 133 -12.69 14.22 -2.78
CA GLN A 133 -13.16 15.24 -1.83
C GLN A 133 -13.62 16.52 -2.54
N GLN A 134 -12.92 16.95 -3.59
CA GLN A 134 -13.30 18.12 -4.36
C GLN A 134 -14.63 17.91 -5.10
N LEU A 135 -14.81 16.74 -5.73
CA LEU A 135 -16.08 16.38 -6.35
C LEU A 135 -17.24 16.43 -5.34
N LYS A 136 -17.06 15.79 -4.19
CA LYS A 136 -18.11 15.76 -3.15
C LYS A 136 -18.46 17.12 -2.56
N ARG A 137 -17.59 18.11 -2.65
CA ARG A 137 -17.88 19.49 -2.21
C ARG A 137 -18.68 20.30 -3.23
N ARG A 138 -18.65 19.89 -4.51
CA ARG A 138 -19.34 20.58 -5.60
C ARG A 138 -20.79 20.12 -5.78
N PHE A 139 -21.13 18.94 -5.29
CA PHE A 139 -22.47 18.34 -5.29
C PHE A 139 -22.96 18.13 -3.84
#